data_242d31f99cd9b8cd8ba53555d3dfd6d4
#
_entry.id   242d31f99cd9b8cd8ba53555d3dfd6d4
#
_cell.length_a   1.000
_cell.length_b   1.000
_cell.length_c   1.000
_cell.angle_alpha   90.00
_cell.angle_beta   90.00
_cell.angle_gamma   90.00
#
_symmetry.space_group_name_H-M   'P 1'
#
loop_
_entity.id
_entity.type
_entity.pdbx_description
1 polymer ?
#
loop_
_entity_poly.entity_id
_entity_poly.type
_entity_poly.pdbx_seq_one_letter_code
_entity_poly.pdbx_strand_id
1 'polypeptide(L)'
;MGTKRISQLDTLADEVLTGEAILPVVISDPLIPNRKAKINQLFKGVSAGSQTAPGLCFDLDRDTGLYQSAYDEIGLAFGTSSMYYRKQGNADGSATIRLIASDTTSANVNIDLRPQGSGKFLVNGPTELIDTNFYIADDQNPDKKAKFEVSAVSTGAGIRTFALPSTGSFTSTTLIGNDTAQTISNKTIIIQDGNLQIVGSSNAGKIALFETDSWEAPVTHIYRLPDYGTSASQSTLIDTITEQDISNKNFINPTVSDIASGD
;
A
#
# COMPACT_ATOMS: atom_id res chain seq x y z
N MET A 1 -42.54 11.57 59.19
CA MET A 1 -42.28 11.01 57.85
C MET A 1 -42.38 9.49 57.96
N GLY A 2 -43.36 8.88 57.27
CA GLY A 2 -43.48 7.42 57.26
C GLY A 2 -42.32 6.78 56.45
N THR A 3 -41.80 5.66 56.93
CA THR A 3 -40.78 4.85 56.26
C THR A 3 -41.43 4.14 55.08
N LYS A 4 -41.08 4.53 53.84
CA LYS A 4 -41.45 3.81 52.62
C LYS A 4 -40.50 2.63 52.41
N ARG A 5 -41.01 1.47 51.99
CA ARG A 5 -40.18 0.39 51.45
C ARG A 5 -39.59 0.82 50.09
N ILE A 6 -38.44 0.26 49.68
CA ILE A 6 -37.79 0.59 48.39
C ILE A 6 -38.76 0.38 47.21
N SER A 7 -39.61 -0.65 47.28
CA SER A 7 -40.65 -0.94 46.27
C SER A 7 -41.82 0.08 46.20
N GLN A 8 -41.87 1.00 47.16
CA GLN A 8 -42.90 2.03 47.29
C GLN A 8 -42.35 3.43 46.91
N LEU A 9 -41.10 3.51 46.47
CA LEU A 9 -40.51 4.75 45.96
C LEU A 9 -40.99 5.00 44.52
N ASP A 10 -41.23 6.25 44.24
CA ASP A 10 -41.54 6.68 42.87
C ASP A 10 -40.32 6.48 41.97
N THR A 11 -40.57 6.12 40.71
CA THR A 11 -39.51 6.00 39.68
C THR A 11 -38.89 7.35 39.44
N LEU A 12 -37.58 7.43 39.43
CA LEU A 12 -36.85 8.64 39.03
C LEU A 12 -36.93 8.81 37.53
N ALA A 13 -37.27 10.02 37.06
CA ALA A 13 -37.24 10.34 35.64
C ALA A 13 -35.78 10.41 35.14
N ASP A 14 -35.55 9.95 33.94
CA ASP A 14 -34.19 9.84 33.34
C ASP A 14 -33.46 11.18 33.28
N GLU A 15 -34.21 12.27 33.04
CA GLU A 15 -33.66 13.63 32.91
C GLU A 15 -33.05 14.18 34.23
N VAL A 16 -33.48 13.64 35.38
CA VAL A 16 -32.97 14.04 36.68
C VAL A 16 -31.94 13.08 37.24
N LEU A 17 -31.70 11.94 36.58
CA LEU A 17 -30.67 10.98 36.94
C LEU A 17 -29.29 11.53 36.57
N THR A 18 -28.48 11.87 37.55
CA THR A 18 -27.11 12.38 37.37
C THR A 18 -26.10 11.44 38.01
N GLY A 19 -24.82 11.55 37.60
CA GLY A 19 -23.73 10.81 38.24
C GLY A 19 -23.56 11.11 39.73
N GLU A 20 -24.14 12.20 40.23
CA GLU A 20 -24.14 12.61 41.64
C GLU A 20 -25.29 11.97 42.46
N ALA A 21 -26.28 11.37 41.80
CA ALA A 21 -27.35 10.66 42.47
C ALA A 21 -26.79 9.52 43.36
N ILE A 22 -27.45 9.32 44.51
CA ILE A 22 -26.94 8.44 45.58
C ILE A 22 -27.76 7.15 45.63
N LEU A 23 -27.06 6.02 45.63
CA LEU A 23 -27.63 4.70 45.85
C LEU A 23 -27.18 4.15 47.20
N PRO A 24 -28.06 3.50 47.97
CA PRO A 24 -27.64 2.72 49.12
C PRO A 24 -26.92 1.45 48.67
N VAL A 25 -25.78 1.14 49.27
CA VAL A 25 -25.01 -0.08 48.98
C VAL A 25 -24.71 -0.79 50.32
N VAL A 26 -24.78 -2.11 50.28
CA VAL A 26 -24.33 -2.98 51.37
C VAL A 26 -22.97 -3.55 51.00
N ILE A 27 -21.98 -3.38 51.84
CA ILE A 27 -20.63 -3.92 51.66
C ILE A 27 -20.34 -5.03 52.64
N SER A 28 -19.38 -5.89 52.36
CA SER A 28 -19.00 -7.03 53.19
C SER A 28 -18.21 -6.65 54.45
N ASP A 29 -18.19 -5.37 54.82
CA ASP A 29 -17.56 -4.91 56.06
C ASP A 29 -18.54 -5.09 57.24
N PRO A 30 -18.26 -6.00 58.21
CA PRO A 30 -19.17 -6.28 59.32
C PRO A 30 -19.32 -5.11 60.28
N LEU A 31 -18.38 -4.19 60.35
CA LEU A 31 -18.42 -3.04 61.24
C LEU A 31 -19.26 -1.88 60.68
N ILE A 32 -19.32 -1.76 59.37
CA ILE A 32 -20.00 -0.68 58.66
C ILE A 32 -20.67 -1.17 57.38
N PRO A 33 -21.68 -2.03 57.50
CA PRO A 33 -22.22 -2.77 56.34
C PRO A 33 -23.00 -1.89 55.36
N ASN A 34 -23.53 -0.75 55.83
CA ASN A 34 -24.37 0.11 54.99
C ASN A 34 -23.61 1.38 54.57
N ARG A 35 -23.57 1.62 53.32
CA ARG A 35 -22.92 2.78 52.72
C ARG A 35 -23.83 3.42 51.68
N LYS A 36 -23.45 4.58 51.20
CA LYS A 36 -24.01 5.24 50.05
C LYS A 36 -22.92 5.36 48.98
N ALA A 37 -23.25 5.10 47.76
CA ALA A 37 -22.40 5.36 46.59
C ALA A 37 -23.08 6.33 45.63
N LYS A 38 -22.32 7.17 44.97
CA LYS A 38 -22.81 7.94 43.84
C LYS A 38 -22.81 7.05 42.62
N ILE A 39 -23.70 7.29 41.64
CA ILE A 39 -23.77 6.53 40.38
C ILE A 39 -22.41 6.53 39.65
N ASN A 40 -21.73 7.68 39.59
CA ASN A 40 -20.42 7.78 38.97
C ASN A 40 -19.33 6.92 39.68
N GLN A 41 -19.53 6.51 40.91
CA GLN A 41 -18.60 5.62 41.61
C GLN A 41 -18.79 4.15 41.25
N LEU A 42 -19.99 3.74 40.81
CA LEU A 42 -20.26 2.36 40.42
C LEU A 42 -19.41 1.95 39.19
N PHE A 43 -19.18 2.87 38.26
CA PHE A 43 -18.38 2.62 37.08
C PHE A 43 -16.86 2.61 37.30
N LYS A 44 -16.39 3.05 38.48
CA LYS A 44 -14.97 2.96 38.85
C LYS A 44 -14.54 1.56 39.29
N GLY A 45 -15.49 0.73 39.66
CA GLY A 45 -15.25 -0.64 40.15
C GLY A 45 -15.82 -1.73 39.22
N VAL A 46 -15.98 -1.43 37.94
CA VAL A 46 -16.42 -2.44 36.94
C VAL A 46 -15.41 -3.56 36.87
N SER A 47 -15.88 -4.80 36.87
CA SER A 47 -15.03 -5.97 36.67
C SER A 47 -14.24 -5.85 35.38
N ALA A 48 -12.98 -6.27 35.40
CA ALA A 48 -12.16 -6.33 34.17
C ALA A 48 -12.78 -7.24 33.11
N GLY A 49 -13.41 -8.34 33.50
CA GLY A 49 -14.00 -9.31 32.62
C GLY A 49 -12.95 -10.03 31.76
N SER A 50 -13.44 -10.63 30.69
CA SER A 50 -12.64 -11.30 29.66
C SER A 50 -13.29 -11.13 28.28
N GLN A 51 -12.64 -11.60 27.24
CA GLN A 51 -13.19 -11.59 25.86
C GLN A 51 -14.55 -12.30 25.79
N THR A 52 -14.73 -13.43 26.47
CA THR A 52 -15.96 -14.24 26.45
C THR A 52 -16.94 -13.92 27.59
N ALA A 53 -16.54 -13.07 28.53
CA ALA A 53 -17.34 -12.60 29.63
C ALA A 53 -16.95 -11.16 30.02
N PRO A 54 -17.35 -10.17 29.21
CA PRO A 54 -16.93 -8.78 29.40
C PRO A 54 -17.43 -8.21 30.70
N GLY A 55 -16.66 -7.28 31.28
CA GLY A 55 -16.99 -6.66 32.54
C GLY A 55 -18.20 -5.71 32.50
N LEU A 56 -18.47 -5.17 31.31
CA LEU A 56 -19.66 -4.38 31.01
C LEU A 56 -20.29 -4.93 29.72
N CYS A 57 -21.44 -5.56 29.84
CA CYS A 57 -22.15 -6.20 28.72
C CYS A 57 -23.60 -5.75 28.66
N PHE A 58 -24.25 -6.07 27.53
CA PHE A 58 -25.69 -5.82 27.30
C PHE A 58 -26.51 -7.04 27.72
N ASP A 59 -27.75 -6.81 28.17
CA ASP A 59 -28.61 -7.89 28.68
C ASP A 59 -29.04 -8.88 27.56
N LEU A 60 -29.18 -8.37 26.34
CA LEU A 60 -29.55 -9.19 25.18
C LEU A 60 -28.44 -10.16 24.77
N ASP A 61 -27.18 -9.74 24.93
CA ASP A 61 -26.00 -10.48 24.49
C ASP A 61 -24.87 -10.24 25.51
N ARG A 62 -24.68 -11.20 26.42
CA ARG A 62 -23.81 -11.07 27.58
C ARG A 62 -22.34 -11.35 27.30
N ASP A 63 -22.00 -11.82 26.13
CA ASP A 63 -20.64 -12.01 25.64
C ASP A 63 -20.18 -10.89 24.66
N THR A 64 -21.06 -9.88 24.46
CA THR A 64 -20.72 -8.64 23.75
C THR A 64 -20.62 -7.47 24.73
N GLY A 65 -19.47 -6.77 24.72
CA GLY A 65 -19.25 -5.66 25.65
C GLY A 65 -17.81 -5.22 25.80
N LEU A 66 -17.53 -4.47 26.89
CA LEU A 66 -16.20 -3.95 27.20
C LEU A 66 -15.49 -4.86 28.23
N TYR A 67 -14.21 -5.11 27.99
CA TYR A 67 -13.34 -5.86 28.91
C TYR A 67 -11.93 -5.27 28.97
N GLN A 68 -11.18 -5.65 30.01
CA GLN A 68 -9.77 -5.29 30.21
C GLN A 68 -8.98 -6.54 30.59
N SER A 69 -8.31 -7.17 29.62
CA SER A 69 -7.56 -8.41 29.88
C SER A 69 -6.18 -8.16 30.51
N ALA A 70 -5.63 -6.95 30.35
CA ALA A 70 -4.33 -6.57 30.88
C ALA A 70 -4.26 -5.06 31.20
N TYR A 71 -3.20 -4.66 31.89
CA TYR A 71 -2.90 -3.23 32.07
C TYR A 71 -2.66 -2.56 30.71
N ASP A 72 -3.04 -1.29 30.60
CA ASP A 72 -2.89 -0.48 29.39
C ASP A 72 -3.60 -1.07 28.16
N GLU A 73 -4.69 -1.83 28.39
CA GLU A 73 -5.50 -2.45 27.35
C GLU A 73 -6.99 -2.19 27.59
N ILE A 74 -7.76 -2.00 26.54
CA ILE A 74 -9.22 -1.98 26.55
C ILE A 74 -9.73 -2.72 25.31
N GLY A 75 -10.67 -3.63 25.49
CA GLY A 75 -11.22 -4.47 24.44
C GLY A 75 -12.74 -4.34 24.30
N LEU A 76 -13.20 -4.54 23.06
CA LEU A 76 -14.57 -4.81 22.69
C LEU A 76 -14.69 -6.30 22.39
N ALA A 77 -15.52 -7.00 23.13
CA ALA A 77 -15.85 -8.41 22.92
C ALA A 77 -17.06 -8.55 22.00
N PHE A 78 -17.05 -9.57 21.16
CA PHE A 78 -18.13 -9.99 20.26
C PHE A 78 -18.18 -11.52 20.24
N GLY A 79 -18.55 -12.12 21.38
CA GLY A 79 -18.49 -13.57 21.56
C GLY A 79 -17.05 -14.10 21.53
N THR A 80 -16.74 -14.93 20.54
CA THR A 80 -15.38 -15.48 20.37
C THR A 80 -14.39 -14.50 19.74
N SER A 81 -14.87 -13.41 19.12
CA SER A 81 -14.05 -12.37 18.49
C SER A 81 -13.88 -11.16 19.39
N SER A 82 -12.81 -10.44 19.20
CA SER A 82 -12.59 -9.15 19.89
C SER A 82 -11.76 -8.19 19.05
N MET A 83 -11.95 -6.91 19.35
CA MET A 83 -11.09 -5.83 18.90
C MET A 83 -10.60 -5.06 20.12
N TYR A 84 -9.29 -4.89 20.30
CA TYR A 84 -8.75 -4.23 21.46
C TYR A 84 -7.64 -3.25 21.15
N TYR A 85 -7.54 -2.22 21.97
CA TYR A 85 -6.48 -1.24 21.96
C TYR A 85 -5.47 -1.59 23.06
N ARG A 86 -4.20 -1.63 22.72
CA ARG A 86 -3.10 -1.89 23.65
C ARG A 86 -2.01 -0.86 23.48
N LYS A 87 -1.56 -0.27 24.60
CA LYS A 87 -0.32 0.51 24.62
C LYS A 87 0.88 -0.42 24.70
N GLN A 88 1.86 -0.18 23.84
CA GLN A 88 3.16 -0.82 23.88
C GLN A 88 4.25 0.24 23.97
N GLY A 89 5.14 0.13 24.97
CA GLY A 89 6.37 0.92 25.01
C GLY A 89 7.40 0.38 24.02
N ASN A 90 8.10 1.25 23.35
CA ASN A 90 9.17 0.91 22.44
C ASN A 90 10.55 1.13 23.09
N ALA A 91 11.59 0.49 22.54
CA ALA A 91 12.95 0.57 23.11
C ALA A 91 13.57 1.98 23.04
N ASP A 92 13.08 2.83 22.15
CA ASP A 92 13.50 4.23 21.98
C ASP A 92 12.79 5.21 22.94
N GLY A 93 11.95 4.70 23.86
CA GLY A 93 11.17 5.50 24.79
C GLY A 93 9.84 6.03 24.24
N SER A 94 9.55 5.80 22.95
CA SER A 94 8.24 6.11 22.36
C SER A 94 7.18 5.07 22.78
N ALA A 95 5.91 5.33 22.45
CA ALA A 95 4.83 4.38 22.68
C ALA A 95 3.99 4.22 21.41
N THR A 96 3.50 3.01 21.21
CA THR A 96 2.57 2.66 20.13
C THR A 96 1.22 2.29 20.73
N ILE A 97 0.13 2.86 20.23
CA ILE A 97 -1.22 2.33 20.47
C ILE A 97 -1.56 1.41 19.31
N ARG A 98 -1.77 0.14 19.62
CA ARG A 98 -2.12 -0.89 18.64
C ARG A 98 -3.62 -1.15 18.65
N LEU A 99 -4.24 -1.21 17.48
CA LEU A 99 -5.57 -1.77 17.29
C LEU A 99 -5.38 -3.21 16.80
N ILE A 100 -5.92 -4.17 17.53
CA ILE A 100 -5.72 -5.61 17.26
C ILE A 100 -7.08 -6.28 17.19
N ALA A 101 -7.33 -7.05 16.11
CA ALA A 101 -8.44 -7.98 16.02
C ALA A 101 -7.96 -9.40 16.40
N SER A 102 -8.76 -10.12 17.14
CA SER A 102 -8.47 -11.47 17.61
C SER A 102 -9.74 -12.31 17.68
N ASP A 103 -9.60 -13.62 17.53
CA ASP A 103 -10.68 -14.59 17.70
C ASP A 103 -10.12 -15.86 18.37
N THR A 104 -10.88 -16.49 19.28
CA THR A 104 -10.43 -17.67 19.99
C THR A 104 -10.63 -18.96 19.19
N THR A 105 -11.43 -18.93 18.14
CA THR A 105 -11.79 -20.10 17.31
C THR A 105 -11.28 -20.01 15.88
N SER A 106 -11.12 -18.80 15.35
CA SER A 106 -10.69 -18.56 13.97
C SER A 106 -9.20 -18.25 13.88
N ALA A 107 -8.50 -18.88 12.96
CA ALA A 107 -7.07 -18.63 12.72
C ALA A 107 -6.80 -17.25 12.09
N ASN A 108 -7.78 -16.67 11.38
CA ASN A 108 -7.64 -15.40 10.67
C ASN A 108 -8.82 -14.48 10.98
N VAL A 109 -8.54 -13.21 11.26
CA VAL A 109 -9.53 -12.16 11.52
C VAL A 109 -9.17 -10.92 10.70
N ASN A 110 -10.14 -10.40 9.97
CA ASN A 110 -9.97 -9.17 9.17
C ASN A 110 -10.51 -7.96 9.93
N ILE A 111 -9.87 -6.81 9.75
CA ILE A 111 -10.43 -5.51 10.10
C ILE A 111 -10.93 -4.87 8.81
N ASP A 112 -12.24 -4.67 8.71
CA ASP A 112 -12.88 -4.07 7.54
C ASP A 112 -13.37 -2.66 7.91
N LEU A 113 -12.78 -1.63 7.29
CA LEU A 113 -13.11 -0.23 7.51
C LEU A 113 -13.90 0.29 6.31
N ARG A 114 -15.22 0.40 6.45
CA ARG A 114 -16.13 0.83 5.37
C ARG A 114 -16.77 2.18 5.67
N PRO A 115 -16.27 3.27 5.07
CA PRO A 115 -16.99 4.52 5.12
C PRO A 115 -18.36 4.42 4.40
N GLN A 116 -19.36 5.12 4.91
CA GLN A 116 -20.68 5.15 4.30
C GLN A 116 -20.72 6.09 3.08
N GLY A 117 -21.40 5.69 2.02
CA GLY A 117 -21.62 6.50 0.83
C GLY A 117 -20.32 6.95 0.16
N SER A 118 -20.13 8.23 -0.05
CA SER A 118 -18.91 8.82 -0.63
C SER A 118 -17.82 9.14 0.40
N GLY A 119 -17.99 8.69 1.65
CA GLY A 119 -16.96 8.84 2.70
C GLY A 119 -15.63 8.23 2.30
N LYS A 120 -14.56 8.63 2.99
CA LYS A 120 -13.19 8.15 2.73
C LYS A 120 -12.53 7.71 4.02
N PHE A 121 -11.68 6.71 3.92
CA PHE A 121 -10.68 6.43 4.94
C PHE A 121 -9.50 7.39 4.73
N LEU A 122 -9.26 8.30 5.68
CA LEU A 122 -8.21 9.32 5.61
C LEU A 122 -7.12 9.03 6.63
N VAL A 123 -5.87 9.04 6.19
CA VAL A 123 -4.69 8.94 7.06
C VAL A 123 -3.91 10.24 6.94
N ASN A 124 -3.91 11.04 8.01
CA ASN A 124 -3.23 12.33 8.07
C ASN A 124 -1.94 12.18 8.89
N GLY A 125 -0.86 11.85 8.24
CA GLY A 125 0.45 11.70 8.87
C GLY A 125 1.36 10.76 8.10
N PRO A 126 2.64 10.67 8.49
CA PRO A 126 3.55 9.69 7.93
C PRO A 126 2.97 8.28 8.10
N THR A 127 2.93 7.53 7.03
CA THR A 127 2.38 6.17 7.01
C THR A 127 3.43 5.22 6.47
N GLU A 128 3.75 4.19 7.24
CA GLU A 128 4.63 3.10 6.82
C GLU A 128 3.79 1.86 6.53
N LEU A 129 3.95 1.31 5.33
CA LEU A 129 3.30 0.07 4.89
C LEU A 129 4.38 -0.95 4.58
N ILE A 130 4.24 -2.16 5.13
CA ILE A 130 5.19 -3.24 4.88
C ILE A 130 4.87 -3.86 3.52
N ASP A 131 5.84 -3.86 2.60
CA ASP A 131 5.70 -4.27 1.20
C ASP A 131 5.22 -5.73 1.04
N THR A 132 5.65 -6.64 1.90
CA THR A 132 5.19 -8.04 1.86
C THR A 132 3.70 -8.20 2.09
N ASN A 133 3.05 -7.24 2.78
CA ASN A 133 1.66 -7.33 3.25
C ASN A 133 0.75 -6.28 2.61
N PHE A 134 1.29 -5.38 1.80
CA PHE A 134 0.50 -4.34 1.15
C PHE A 134 0.21 -4.68 -0.31
N TYR A 135 -1.06 -4.84 -0.63
CA TYR A 135 -1.56 -5.13 -1.97
C TYR A 135 -2.66 -4.16 -2.37
N ILE A 136 -2.64 -3.76 -3.63
CA ILE A 136 -3.76 -3.10 -4.30
C ILE A 136 -4.48 -4.20 -5.08
N ALA A 137 -5.72 -4.49 -4.72
CA ALA A 137 -6.54 -5.51 -5.38
C ALA A 137 -7.50 -4.85 -6.39
N ASP A 138 -7.81 -5.57 -7.46
CA ASP A 138 -8.82 -5.19 -8.43
C ASP A 138 -10.21 -5.35 -7.79
N ASP A 139 -11.09 -4.35 -7.98
CA ASP A 139 -12.44 -4.33 -7.38
C ASP A 139 -13.41 -5.34 -8.02
N GLN A 140 -13.17 -5.72 -9.28
CA GLN A 140 -13.98 -6.69 -10.01
C GLN A 140 -13.46 -8.12 -9.84
N ASN A 141 -12.13 -8.26 -9.60
CA ASN A 141 -11.50 -9.55 -9.41
C ASN A 141 -10.40 -9.44 -8.34
N PRO A 142 -10.73 -9.64 -7.05
CA PRO A 142 -9.80 -9.51 -5.92
C PRO A 142 -8.59 -10.45 -5.95
N ASP A 143 -8.58 -11.47 -6.81
CA ASP A 143 -7.42 -12.34 -7.01
C ASP A 143 -6.32 -11.64 -7.82
N LYS A 144 -6.66 -10.62 -8.61
CA LYS A 144 -5.70 -9.75 -9.29
C LYS A 144 -5.17 -8.72 -8.30
N LYS A 145 -3.89 -8.78 -8.02
CA LYS A 145 -3.23 -7.91 -7.03
C LYS A 145 -1.93 -7.33 -7.58
N ALA A 146 -1.66 -6.10 -7.21
CA ALA A 146 -0.38 -5.44 -7.42
C ALA A 146 0.25 -5.07 -6.07
N LYS A 147 1.58 -5.14 -5.97
CA LYS A 147 2.35 -4.66 -4.83
C LYS A 147 3.57 -3.86 -5.30
N PHE A 148 4.10 -3.03 -4.41
CA PHE A 148 5.39 -2.38 -4.59
C PHE A 148 6.44 -3.18 -3.82
N GLU A 149 7.40 -3.76 -4.52
CA GLU A 149 8.49 -4.52 -3.92
C GLU A 149 9.72 -3.61 -3.75
N VAL A 150 10.18 -3.47 -2.52
CA VAL A 150 11.30 -2.58 -2.18
C VAL A 150 12.56 -3.33 -1.71
N SER A 151 12.55 -4.66 -1.67
CA SER A 151 13.69 -5.46 -1.21
C SER A 151 14.96 -5.24 -2.03
N ALA A 152 14.82 -4.91 -3.33
CA ALA A 152 15.94 -4.60 -4.21
C ALA A 152 16.49 -3.16 -4.07
N VAL A 153 15.84 -2.32 -3.25
CA VAL A 153 16.36 -0.99 -2.95
C VAL A 153 17.59 -1.15 -2.06
N SER A 154 18.74 -0.62 -2.50
CA SER A 154 20.02 -0.81 -1.79
C SER A 154 19.94 -0.38 -0.32
N THR A 155 20.61 -1.15 0.54
CA THR A 155 20.66 -0.99 2.01
C THR A 155 21.42 0.27 2.45
N GLY A 156 20.94 1.44 2.11
CA GLY A 156 21.42 2.71 2.65
C GLY A 156 20.32 3.35 3.50
N ALA A 157 20.69 4.04 4.57
CA ALA A 157 19.75 4.88 5.30
C ALA A 157 19.27 5.99 4.36
N GLY A 158 18.13 5.83 3.72
CA GLY A 158 17.56 6.83 2.83
C GLY A 158 16.25 6.41 2.19
N ILE A 159 15.38 7.38 2.00
CA ILE A 159 14.11 7.21 1.30
C ILE A 159 14.37 7.30 -0.20
N ARG A 160 13.99 6.27 -0.97
CA ARG A 160 13.94 6.35 -2.43
C ARG A 160 12.58 6.91 -2.86
N THR A 161 12.62 8.04 -3.54
CA THR A 161 11.39 8.67 -4.04
C THR A 161 11.11 8.20 -5.46
N PHE A 162 9.96 7.59 -5.67
CA PHE A 162 9.41 7.27 -6.98
C PHE A 162 8.33 8.29 -7.32
N ALA A 163 8.70 9.32 -8.08
CA ALA A 163 7.75 10.32 -8.52
C ALA A 163 6.93 9.76 -9.70
N LEU A 164 5.61 9.81 -9.57
CA LEU A 164 4.75 9.54 -10.71
C LEU A 164 4.79 10.74 -11.66
N PRO A 165 4.89 10.50 -12.98
CA PRO A 165 4.89 11.61 -13.94
C PRO A 165 3.58 12.38 -13.87
N SER A 166 3.67 13.71 -14.05
CA SER A 166 2.48 14.54 -14.21
C SER A 166 1.74 14.14 -15.49
N THR A 167 0.46 13.93 -15.38
CA THR A 167 -0.39 13.61 -16.55
C THR A 167 -0.74 14.84 -17.39
N GLY A 168 -0.45 16.05 -16.91
CA GLY A 168 -0.87 17.29 -17.57
C GLY A 168 -2.38 17.31 -17.78
N SER A 169 -2.82 17.46 -19.02
CA SER A 169 -4.24 17.38 -19.39
C SER A 169 -4.73 15.94 -19.65
N PHE A 170 -3.86 14.94 -19.58
CA PHE A 170 -4.23 13.53 -19.76
C PHE A 170 -4.75 12.94 -18.44
N THR A 171 -5.69 12.01 -18.55
CA THR A 171 -6.36 11.38 -17.40
C THR A 171 -5.62 10.15 -16.87
N SER A 172 -4.66 9.62 -17.61
CA SER A 172 -3.93 8.40 -17.24
C SER A 172 -2.48 8.40 -17.73
N THR A 173 -1.64 7.64 -17.05
CA THR A 173 -0.26 7.32 -17.46
C THR A 173 -0.01 5.84 -17.21
N THR A 174 0.61 5.17 -18.18
CA THR A 174 1.01 3.77 -18.06
C THR A 174 2.47 3.67 -17.63
N LEU A 175 2.74 2.89 -16.59
CA LEU A 175 4.10 2.51 -16.19
C LEU A 175 4.63 1.44 -17.17
N ILE A 176 5.91 1.55 -17.52
CA ILE A 176 6.56 0.59 -18.44
C ILE A 176 7.03 -0.61 -17.63
N GLY A 177 6.54 -1.81 -18.00
CA GLY A 177 7.02 -3.09 -17.48
C GLY A 177 8.16 -3.66 -18.32
N ASN A 178 8.85 -4.66 -17.82
CA ASN A 178 9.97 -5.33 -18.49
C ASN A 178 9.60 -6.67 -19.17
N ASP A 179 8.41 -7.17 -18.94
CA ASP A 179 7.94 -8.51 -19.33
C ASP A 179 6.83 -8.49 -20.40
N THR A 180 6.36 -7.32 -20.76
CA THR A 180 5.28 -7.14 -21.74
C THR A 180 5.70 -6.20 -22.86
N ALA A 181 5.28 -6.50 -24.10
CA ALA A 181 5.48 -5.58 -25.23
C ALA A 181 4.66 -4.30 -25.01
N GLN A 182 5.34 -3.16 -24.99
CA GLN A 182 4.71 -1.85 -24.78
C GLN A 182 5.16 -0.85 -25.83
N THR A 183 4.23 -0.01 -26.28
CA THR A 183 4.55 1.12 -27.17
C THR A 183 4.87 2.35 -26.35
N ILE A 184 6.04 2.94 -26.59
CA ILE A 184 6.47 4.21 -25.99
C ILE A 184 6.26 5.31 -27.03
N SER A 185 5.32 6.22 -26.76
CA SER A 185 5.03 7.35 -27.66
C SER A 185 5.17 8.70 -26.93
N ASN A 186 5.44 9.74 -27.69
CA ASN A 186 5.58 11.12 -27.18
C ASN A 186 6.63 11.25 -26.04
N LYS A 187 7.74 10.51 -26.16
CA LYS A 187 8.85 10.55 -25.21
C LYS A 187 10.17 10.84 -25.96
N THR A 188 11.00 11.67 -25.34
CA THR A 188 12.43 11.73 -25.68
C THR A 188 13.13 10.69 -24.82
N ILE A 189 13.83 9.76 -25.45
CA ILE A 189 14.59 8.71 -24.76
C ILE A 189 16.07 9.05 -24.93
N ILE A 190 16.74 9.31 -23.82
CA ILE A 190 18.19 9.57 -23.76
C ILE A 190 18.83 8.31 -23.20
N ILE A 191 19.63 7.63 -24.02
CA ILE A 191 20.28 6.38 -23.64
C ILE A 191 21.77 6.53 -24.01
N GLN A 192 22.66 6.12 -23.11
CA GLN A 192 24.08 5.99 -23.45
C GLN A 192 24.24 4.86 -24.47
N ASP A 193 25.09 5.04 -25.46
CA ASP A 193 25.25 4.10 -26.59
C ASP A 193 25.56 2.66 -26.14
N GLY A 194 26.40 2.46 -25.16
CA GLY A 194 26.66 1.15 -24.57
C GLY A 194 25.44 0.45 -23.95
N ASN A 195 24.36 1.20 -23.69
CA ASN A 195 23.13 0.68 -23.08
C ASN A 195 22.00 0.46 -24.11
N LEU A 196 22.12 0.97 -25.34
CA LEU A 196 21.13 0.75 -26.40
C LEU A 196 21.48 -0.50 -27.20
N GLN A 197 20.81 -1.59 -26.91
CA GLN A 197 21.00 -2.87 -27.56
C GLN A 197 19.73 -3.30 -28.32
N ILE A 198 19.89 -3.64 -29.58
CA ILE A 198 18.85 -4.28 -30.40
C ILE A 198 19.22 -5.76 -30.49
N VAL A 199 18.40 -6.61 -29.89
CA VAL A 199 18.67 -8.04 -29.77
C VAL A 199 17.86 -8.82 -30.79
N GLY A 200 18.46 -9.82 -31.44
CA GLY A 200 17.79 -10.67 -32.40
C GLY A 200 16.68 -11.51 -31.75
N SER A 201 15.47 -11.47 -32.33
CA SER A 201 14.28 -12.17 -31.77
C SER A 201 14.43 -13.69 -31.73
N SER A 202 15.22 -14.27 -32.65
CA SER A 202 15.46 -15.73 -32.70
C SER A 202 16.72 -16.19 -31.97
N ASN A 203 17.63 -15.25 -31.65
CA ASN A 203 18.89 -15.55 -30.96
C ASN A 203 19.37 -14.29 -30.24
N ALA A 204 19.27 -14.30 -28.90
CA ALA A 204 19.67 -13.21 -28.05
C ALA A 204 21.19 -12.91 -28.06
N GLY A 205 22.02 -13.80 -28.57
CA GLY A 205 23.45 -13.56 -28.81
C GLY A 205 23.75 -12.68 -30.00
N LYS A 206 22.74 -12.35 -30.86
CA LYS A 206 22.89 -11.41 -31.97
C LYS A 206 22.49 -10.02 -31.48
N ILE A 207 23.45 -9.11 -31.37
CA ILE A 207 23.27 -7.78 -30.82
C ILE A 207 23.77 -6.75 -31.78
N ALA A 208 22.97 -5.71 -32.06
CA ALA A 208 23.38 -4.49 -32.74
C ALA A 208 23.50 -3.34 -31.75
N LEU A 209 24.58 -2.58 -31.84
CA LEU A 209 24.90 -1.41 -31.04
C LEU A 209 25.09 -0.20 -31.98
N PHE A 210 24.81 0.98 -31.48
CA PHE A 210 25.17 2.26 -32.10
C PHE A 210 26.26 2.91 -31.27
N GLU A 211 27.49 2.96 -31.80
CA GLU A 211 28.67 3.50 -31.13
C GLU A 211 28.87 4.98 -31.51
N THR A 212 28.93 5.84 -30.49
CA THR A 212 29.03 7.30 -30.70
C THR A 212 30.27 7.93 -30.06
N ASP A 213 31.07 7.18 -29.31
CA ASP A 213 32.23 7.70 -28.57
C ASP A 213 33.32 8.29 -29.49
N SER A 214 33.36 7.82 -30.74
CA SER A 214 34.33 8.32 -31.73
C SER A 214 33.92 9.67 -32.36
N TRP A 215 32.73 10.20 -32.02
CA TRP A 215 32.27 11.46 -32.61
C TRP A 215 32.84 12.66 -31.85
N GLU A 216 33.20 13.71 -32.58
CA GLU A 216 33.67 14.95 -31.97
C GLU A 216 32.51 15.67 -31.27
N ALA A 217 32.78 16.11 -30.03
CA ALA A 217 31.83 16.93 -29.27
C ALA A 217 32.14 18.45 -29.50
N PRO A 218 31.11 19.33 -29.51
CA PRO A 218 29.67 19.12 -29.29
C PRO A 218 28.84 19.06 -30.60
N VAL A 219 28.97 18.04 -31.40
CA VAL A 219 28.28 17.92 -32.68
C VAL A 219 27.13 16.92 -32.60
N THR A 220 25.97 17.29 -33.19
CA THR A 220 24.84 16.38 -33.36
C THR A 220 24.90 15.75 -34.74
N HIS A 221 25.03 14.43 -34.80
CA HIS A 221 24.94 13.68 -36.04
C HIS A 221 23.51 13.15 -36.21
N ILE A 222 22.93 13.40 -37.38
CA ILE A 222 21.58 12.95 -37.74
C ILE A 222 21.66 11.85 -38.77
N TYR A 223 21.29 10.63 -38.41
CA TYR A 223 21.16 9.51 -39.33
C TYR A 223 19.71 9.39 -39.77
N ARG A 224 19.47 9.62 -41.07
CA ARG A 224 18.16 9.43 -41.67
C ARG A 224 18.13 8.10 -42.41
N LEU A 225 17.20 7.25 -42.01
CA LEU A 225 16.92 6.04 -42.78
C LEU A 225 16.14 6.45 -44.04
N PRO A 226 16.43 5.84 -45.22
CA PRO A 226 15.71 6.14 -46.44
C PRO A 226 14.21 5.84 -46.29
N ASP A 227 13.38 6.71 -46.85
CA ASP A 227 11.95 6.46 -47.01
C ASP A 227 11.72 5.73 -48.34
N TYR A 228 11.06 4.57 -48.29
CA TYR A 228 10.72 3.77 -49.49
C TYR A 228 9.33 4.05 -50.04
N GLY A 229 8.64 5.06 -49.54
CA GLY A 229 7.28 5.38 -49.91
C GLY A 229 6.30 4.25 -49.56
N THR A 230 5.41 3.93 -50.49
CA THR A 230 4.36 2.89 -50.26
C THR A 230 4.81 1.47 -50.62
N SER A 231 6.02 1.28 -51.12
CA SER A 231 6.55 -0.04 -51.48
C SER A 231 7.21 -0.69 -50.30
N ALA A 232 6.71 -1.83 -49.85
CA ALA A 232 7.33 -2.62 -48.79
C ALA A 232 8.67 -3.20 -49.29
N SER A 233 9.77 -2.51 -49.03
CA SER A 233 11.11 -2.89 -49.42
C SER A 233 12.02 -2.95 -48.23
N GLN A 234 13.05 -3.77 -48.28
CA GLN A 234 14.11 -3.82 -47.29
C GLN A 234 15.23 -2.86 -47.66
N SER A 235 15.82 -2.20 -46.70
CA SER A 235 17.07 -1.47 -46.85
C SER A 235 18.18 -2.20 -46.10
N THR A 236 19.29 -2.39 -46.77
CA THR A 236 20.49 -2.97 -46.18
C THR A 236 21.50 -1.86 -45.94
N LEU A 237 22.00 -1.75 -44.71
CA LEU A 237 23.15 -0.92 -44.40
C LEU A 237 24.41 -1.59 -44.96
N ILE A 238 25.24 -0.82 -45.60
CA ILE A 238 26.51 -1.31 -46.14
C ILE A 238 27.50 -1.41 -44.97
N ASP A 239 28.15 -2.55 -44.86
CA ASP A 239 29.23 -2.77 -43.91
C ASP A 239 30.60 -2.90 -44.60
N THR A 240 31.67 -3.04 -43.80
CA THR A 240 33.06 -3.12 -44.32
C THR A 240 33.61 -4.54 -44.31
N ILE A 241 32.82 -5.54 -43.94
CA ILE A 241 33.28 -6.90 -43.65
C ILE A 241 32.68 -7.92 -44.62
N THR A 242 31.41 -7.73 -44.99
CA THR A 242 30.68 -8.67 -45.85
C THR A 242 30.68 -8.20 -47.30
N GLU A 243 30.77 -9.16 -48.24
CA GLU A 243 30.55 -8.89 -49.65
C GLU A 243 29.08 -8.49 -49.86
N GLN A 244 28.89 -7.33 -50.50
CA GLN A 244 27.56 -6.75 -50.70
C GLN A 244 27.35 -6.23 -52.10
N ASP A 245 26.25 -6.63 -52.71
CA ASP A 245 25.83 -6.07 -54.02
C ASP A 245 25.19 -4.69 -53.79
N ILE A 246 25.81 -3.67 -54.41
CA ILE A 246 25.30 -2.30 -54.33
C ILE A 246 24.70 -1.93 -55.72
N SER A 247 23.36 -1.94 -55.77
CA SER A 247 22.61 -1.57 -56.97
C SER A 247 21.81 -0.28 -56.81
N ASN A 248 21.52 0.38 -57.95
CA ASN A 248 20.71 1.61 -57.96
C ASN A 248 21.27 2.76 -57.12
N LYS A 249 22.60 2.85 -56.96
CA LYS A 249 23.30 3.92 -56.29
C LYS A 249 24.06 4.79 -57.23
N ASN A 250 24.02 6.10 -57.03
CA ASN A 250 24.87 7.04 -57.74
C ASN A 250 26.08 7.36 -56.85
N PHE A 251 27.25 6.94 -57.28
CA PHE A 251 28.50 7.24 -56.57
C PHE A 251 29.10 8.53 -57.15
N ILE A 252 29.13 9.58 -56.35
CA ILE A 252 29.73 10.87 -56.73
C ILE A 252 31.18 10.88 -56.26
N ASN A 253 32.14 10.95 -57.20
CA ASN A 253 33.59 10.93 -56.97
C ASN A 253 34.07 9.70 -56.19
N PRO A 254 33.76 8.48 -56.61
CA PRO A 254 34.21 7.29 -55.89
C PRO A 254 35.73 7.12 -56.08
N THR A 255 36.46 6.88 -55.00
CA THR A 255 37.84 6.37 -55.08
C THR A 255 37.74 4.86 -54.94
N VAL A 256 38.07 4.13 -55.96
CA VAL A 256 38.08 2.66 -55.97
C VAL A 256 39.53 2.22 -55.95
N SER A 257 39.99 1.59 -54.87
CA SER A 257 41.39 1.17 -54.68
C SER A 257 41.73 -0.16 -55.34
N ASP A 258 40.75 -1.08 -55.44
CA ASP A 258 40.91 -2.39 -56.10
C ASP A 258 39.62 -2.75 -56.85
N ILE A 259 39.70 -2.74 -58.18
CA ILE A 259 38.71 -3.37 -59.05
C ILE A 259 39.28 -4.74 -59.38
N ALA A 260 38.82 -5.81 -58.80
CA ALA A 260 39.07 -7.13 -59.38
C ALA A 260 38.31 -7.20 -60.67
N SER A 261 39.03 -7.18 -61.75
CA SER A 261 38.46 -7.46 -63.09
C SER A 261 38.08 -8.94 -63.10
N GLY A 262 36.79 -9.24 -62.92
CA GLY A 262 36.27 -10.55 -63.25
C GLY A 262 36.31 -10.72 -64.73
N ASP A 263 36.94 -11.78 -65.22
CA ASP A 263 36.84 -12.28 -66.62
C ASP A 263 35.41 -12.71 -66.92
#